data_793fcd577e9a516f30ca3bffc6333430
#
_entry.id   793fcd577e9a516f30ca3bffc6333430
#
_cell.length_a   1.000
_cell.length_b   1.000
_cell.length_c   1.000
_cell.angle_alpha   90.00
_cell.angle_beta   90.00
_cell.angle_gamma   90.00
#
_symmetry.space_group_name_H-M   'P 1'
#
loop_
_entity.id
_entity.type
_entity.pdbx_description
1 polymer ?
#
loop_
_entity_poly.entity_id
_entity_poly.type
_entity_poly.pdbx_seq_one_letter_code
_entity_poly.pdbx_strand_id
1 'polypeptide(L)'
;MTPDFGVAPFVFVVRDAFRAKLAAMKKIISTSEAPAAIGPYSQAARSGNLLFCSGQIPLDPKSGQIVTGDIGGQTRRVLDNIAAVLKAEALTFDNVVKTTIFLTDLGDFQTVNEIYGSYFKQAPPARSTVQVSALPKGANVEIEVIAVANGESSETTAYDTSG
;
A
#
# COMPACT_ATOMS: atom_id res chain seq x y z
N MET A 1 11.96 -5.42 -59.62
CA MET A 1 10.64 -5.40 -58.93
C MET A 1 10.77 -6.26 -57.70
N THR A 2 11.13 -5.68 -56.58
CA THR A 2 11.30 -6.35 -55.29
C THR A 2 9.99 -6.22 -54.50
N PRO A 3 9.44 -7.30 -53.95
CA PRO A 3 8.22 -7.18 -53.16
C PRO A 3 8.52 -6.55 -51.79
N ASP A 4 7.79 -5.46 -51.53
CA ASP A 4 7.75 -4.79 -50.21
C ASP A 4 6.98 -5.67 -49.24
N PHE A 5 7.70 -6.34 -48.33
CA PHE A 5 7.11 -7.05 -47.22
C PHE A 5 6.79 -6.04 -46.10
N GLY A 6 5.58 -5.49 -46.16
CA GLY A 6 5.05 -4.64 -45.12
C GLY A 6 5.07 -5.33 -43.73
N VAL A 7 6.11 -5.06 -42.94
CA VAL A 7 6.24 -5.51 -41.58
C VAL A 7 5.64 -4.47 -40.64
N ALA A 8 4.31 -4.41 -40.53
CA ALA A 8 3.68 -3.76 -39.36
C ALA A 8 2.15 -3.86 -39.41
N PRO A 9 1.53 -4.75 -38.77
CA PRO A 9 0.67 -4.42 -37.61
C PRO A 9 0.82 -5.35 -36.40
N PHE A 10 1.50 -6.49 -36.57
CA PHE A 10 1.56 -7.51 -35.50
C PHE A 10 2.35 -7.07 -34.27
N VAL A 11 3.42 -6.30 -34.43
CA VAL A 11 4.27 -5.81 -33.35
C VAL A 11 3.54 -4.76 -32.48
N PHE A 12 2.70 -3.91 -33.08
CA PHE A 12 1.92 -2.91 -32.35
C PHE A 12 0.81 -3.55 -31.52
N VAL A 13 0.10 -4.53 -32.05
CA VAL A 13 -0.98 -5.23 -31.36
C VAL A 13 -0.47 -6.01 -30.13
N VAL A 14 0.68 -6.69 -30.25
CA VAL A 14 1.31 -7.43 -29.13
C VAL A 14 1.79 -6.47 -28.05
N ARG A 15 2.33 -5.33 -28.42
CA ARG A 15 2.84 -4.31 -27.50
C ARG A 15 1.72 -3.63 -26.72
N ASP A 16 0.58 -3.36 -27.36
CA ASP A 16 -0.58 -2.76 -26.73
C ASP A 16 -1.33 -3.76 -25.84
N ALA A 17 -1.44 -5.01 -26.26
CA ALA A 17 -2.00 -6.10 -25.44
C ALA A 17 -1.11 -6.37 -24.21
N PHE A 18 0.22 -6.34 -24.34
CA PHE A 18 1.15 -6.49 -23.24
C PHE A 18 1.09 -5.30 -22.28
N ARG A 19 1.01 -4.06 -22.78
CA ARG A 19 0.81 -2.85 -21.99
C ARG A 19 -0.53 -2.88 -21.23
N ALA A 20 -1.60 -3.29 -21.91
CA ALA A 20 -2.92 -3.42 -21.29
C ALA A 20 -2.91 -4.50 -20.18
N LYS A 21 -2.25 -5.64 -20.43
CA LYS A 21 -2.08 -6.69 -19.42
C LYS A 21 -1.21 -6.23 -18.25
N LEU A 22 -0.15 -5.47 -18.49
CA LEU A 22 0.68 -4.88 -17.44
C LEU A 22 -0.08 -3.83 -16.62
N ALA A 23 -0.90 -3.00 -17.29
CA ALA A 23 -1.77 -2.03 -16.62
C ALA A 23 -2.88 -2.70 -15.81
N ALA A 24 -3.40 -3.84 -16.25
CA ALA A 24 -4.35 -4.66 -15.50
C ALA A 24 -3.73 -5.35 -14.28
N MET A 25 -2.39 -5.51 -14.25
CA MET A 25 -1.66 -6.10 -13.12
C MET A 25 -1.37 -5.10 -11.97
N LYS A 26 -1.52 -3.79 -12.20
CA LYS A 26 -1.29 -2.75 -11.21
C LYS A 26 -2.53 -1.88 -11.06
N LYS A 27 -3.18 -1.94 -9.91
CA LYS A 27 -4.29 -1.06 -9.53
C LYS A 27 -3.79 -0.01 -8.54
N ILE A 28 -4.06 1.26 -8.84
CA ILE A 28 -3.76 2.37 -7.92
C ILE A 28 -4.93 2.55 -6.96
N ILE A 29 -4.61 2.68 -5.68
CA ILE A 29 -5.58 2.85 -4.61
C ILE A 29 -5.45 4.25 -4.02
N SER A 30 -6.58 4.90 -3.82
CA SER A 30 -6.65 6.20 -3.15
C SER A 30 -7.95 6.31 -2.35
N THR A 31 -7.91 7.07 -1.27
CA THR A 31 -9.05 7.38 -0.42
C THR A 31 -8.94 8.80 0.14
N SER A 32 -10.06 9.46 0.33
CA SER A 32 -10.12 10.75 1.02
C SER A 32 -10.05 10.62 2.55
N GLU A 33 -10.17 9.40 3.09
CA GLU A 33 -10.08 9.12 4.53
C GLU A 33 -8.63 9.08 5.04
N ALA A 34 -7.63 9.01 4.13
CA ALA A 34 -6.21 9.13 4.44
C ALA A 34 -5.62 10.36 3.76
N PRO A 35 -4.46 10.87 4.23
CA PRO A 35 -3.79 12.01 3.59
C PRO A 35 -3.56 11.78 2.09
N ALA A 36 -3.87 12.78 1.28
CA ALA A 36 -3.62 12.72 -0.16
C ALA A 36 -2.12 12.58 -0.44
N ALA A 37 -1.79 11.82 -1.48
CA ALA A 37 -0.41 11.74 -1.97
C ALA A 37 0.02 13.12 -2.51
N ILE A 38 1.13 13.62 -1.98
CA ILE A 38 1.73 14.90 -2.38
C ILE A 38 3.01 14.57 -3.16
N GLY A 39 2.90 14.49 -4.50
CA GLY A 39 4.03 14.17 -5.35
C GLY A 39 3.78 12.96 -6.27
N PRO A 40 4.81 12.45 -6.95
CA PRO A 40 4.68 11.40 -7.95
C PRO A 40 4.61 9.99 -7.33
N TYR A 41 3.71 9.76 -6.38
CA TYR A 41 3.46 8.46 -5.75
C TYR A 41 1.95 8.26 -5.51
N SER A 42 1.56 7.05 -5.16
CA SER A 42 0.17 6.68 -4.81
C SER A 42 0.07 6.34 -3.33
N GLN A 43 -1.09 6.51 -2.72
CA GLN A 43 -1.31 6.08 -1.32
C GLN A 43 -1.08 4.57 -1.18
N ALA A 44 -1.52 3.79 -2.17
CA ALA A 44 -1.18 2.37 -2.28
C ALA A 44 -1.26 1.91 -3.73
N ALA A 45 -0.60 0.78 -4.00
CA ALA A 45 -0.67 0.08 -5.28
C ALA A 45 -0.92 -1.42 -5.02
N ARG A 46 -1.90 -1.97 -5.72
CA ARG A 46 -2.19 -3.41 -5.70
C ARG A 46 -1.61 -4.09 -6.93
N SER A 47 -0.97 -5.24 -6.73
CA SER A 47 -0.50 -6.13 -7.80
C SER A 47 -0.87 -7.57 -7.44
N GLY A 48 -1.77 -8.15 -8.21
CA GLY A 48 -2.37 -9.44 -7.86
C GLY A 48 -3.11 -9.36 -6.52
N ASN A 49 -2.73 -10.23 -5.59
CA ASN A 49 -3.27 -10.23 -4.23
C ASN A 49 -2.44 -9.42 -3.22
N LEU A 50 -1.37 -8.77 -3.64
CA LEU A 50 -0.55 -7.94 -2.75
C LEU A 50 -0.93 -6.47 -2.86
N LEU A 51 -1.15 -5.83 -1.71
CA LEU A 51 -1.32 -4.39 -1.56
C LEU A 51 -0.07 -3.81 -0.91
N PHE A 52 0.56 -2.87 -1.59
CA PHE A 52 1.71 -2.11 -1.11
C PHE A 52 1.23 -0.72 -0.72
N CYS A 53 1.22 -0.41 0.58
CA CYS A 53 0.88 0.91 1.08
C CYS A 53 2.15 1.74 1.23
N SER A 54 2.13 2.96 0.71
CA SER A 54 3.21 3.94 0.93
C SER A 54 3.32 4.29 2.41
N GLY A 55 4.50 4.71 2.84
CA GLY A 55 4.75 5.17 4.19
C GLY A 55 3.75 6.26 4.60
N GLN A 56 3.10 6.05 5.73
CA GLN A 56 2.21 7.03 6.33
C GLN A 56 2.94 7.75 7.45
N ILE A 57 2.92 9.08 7.41
CA ILE A 57 3.36 9.97 8.47
C ILE A 57 2.12 10.52 9.20
N PRO A 58 2.25 11.11 10.40
CA PRO A 58 1.10 11.49 11.24
C PRO A 58 0.37 12.75 10.73
N LEU A 59 -0.05 12.76 9.46
CA LEU A 59 -0.85 13.82 8.88
C LEU A 59 -2.34 13.64 9.20
N ASP A 60 -2.98 14.70 9.57
CA ASP A 60 -4.44 14.75 9.57
C ASP A 60 -4.94 14.84 8.12
N PRO A 61 -5.83 13.93 7.69
CA PRO A 61 -6.26 13.86 6.29
C PRO A 61 -7.08 15.08 5.82
N LYS A 62 -7.68 15.84 6.75
CA LYS A 62 -8.50 17.00 6.41
C LYS A 62 -7.64 18.26 6.26
N SER A 63 -6.73 18.49 7.19
CA SER A 63 -5.88 19.68 7.19
C SER A 63 -4.58 19.52 6.43
N GLY A 64 -4.10 18.28 6.23
CA GLY A 64 -2.80 17.98 5.63
C GLY A 64 -1.62 18.40 6.51
N GLN A 65 -1.86 18.68 7.79
CA GLN A 65 -0.84 19.07 8.76
C GLN A 65 -0.44 17.90 9.65
N ILE A 66 0.81 17.90 10.13
CA ILE A 66 1.26 16.96 11.17
C ILE A 66 0.40 17.20 12.42
N VAL A 67 -0.13 16.12 13.01
CA VAL A 67 -0.84 16.23 14.28
C VAL A 67 0.14 16.66 15.38
N THR A 68 -0.26 17.64 16.16
CA THR A 68 0.49 18.09 17.34
C THR A 68 0.33 17.07 18.46
N GLY A 69 1.37 16.89 19.28
CA GLY A 69 1.33 15.99 20.43
C GLY A 69 2.58 15.10 20.53
N ASP A 70 2.49 14.14 21.43
CA ASP A 70 3.56 13.18 21.70
C ASP A 70 3.66 12.09 20.61
N ILE A 71 4.70 11.28 20.70
CA ILE A 71 4.93 10.14 19.80
C ILE A 71 3.74 9.17 19.79
N GLY A 72 3.04 9.04 20.92
CA GLY A 72 1.87 8.17 21.02
C GLY A 72 0.71 8.66 20.14
N GLY A 73 0.41 9.96 20.18
CA GLY A 73 -0.59 10.59 19.32
C GLY A 73 -0.23 10.49 17.84
N GLN A 74 1.04 10.73 17.51
CA GLN A 74 1.56 10.59 16.15
C GLN A 74 1.43 9.14 15.64
N THR A 75 1.79 8.16 16.46
CA THR A 75 1.70 6.73 16.09
C THR A 75 0.26 6.31 15.82
N ARG A 76 -0.69 6.70 16.67
CA ARG A 76 -2.12 6.42 16.45
C ARG A 76 -2.60 7.02 15.12
N ARG A 77 -2.25 8.26 14.83
CA ARG A 77 -2.63 8.91 13.55
C ARG A 77 -2.08 8.17 12.34
N VAL A 78 -0.82 7.74 12.39
CA VAL A 78 -0.23 6.94 11.32
C VAL A 78 -1.00 5.63 11.10
N LEU A 79 -1.31 4.91 12.17
CA LEU A 79 -2.05 3.64 12.09
C LEU A 79 -3.50 3.86 11.61
N ASP A 80 -4.16 4.94 12.02
CA ASP A 80 -5.49 5.30 11.52
C ASP A 80 -5.46 5.61 10.01
N ASN A 81 -4.41 6.29 9.53
CA ASN A 81 -4.23 6.57 8.10
C ASN A 81 -4.02 5.26 7.32
N ILE A 82 -3.23 4.32 7.85
CA ILE A 82 -3.06 2.98 7.26
C ILE A 82 -4.40 2.23 7.24
N ALA A 83 -5.17 2.26 8.33
CA ALA A 83 -6.50 1.64 8.39
C ALA A 83 -7.42 2.17 7.29
N ALA A 84 -7.40 3.47 7.03
CA ALA A 84 -8.20 4.09 5.97
C ALA A 84 -7.78 3.62 4.56
N VAL A 85 -6.47 3.47 4.32
CA VAL A 85 -5.96 2.94 3.04
C VAL A 85 -6.34 1.46 2.87
N LEU A 86 -6.18 0.63 3.90
CA LEU A 86 -6.58 -0.78 3.89
C LEU A 86 -8.08 -0.93 3.63
N LYS A 87 -8.91 -0.12 4.30
CA LYS A 87 -10.37 -0.11 4.14
C LYS A 87 -10.83 0.19 2.71
N ALA A 88 -10.07 0.98 1.95
CA ALA A 88 -10.37 1.27 0.54
C ALA A 88 -10.35 0.01 -0.35
N GLU A 89 -9.68 -1.06 0.09
CA GLU A 89 -9.66 -2.38 -0.54
C GLU A 89 -10.39 -3.46 0.28
N ALA A 90 -11.27 -3.04 1.19
CA ALA A 90 -12.01 -3.92 2.11
C ALA A 90 -11.09 -4.83 2.97
N LEU A 91 -9.90 -4.32 3.32
CA LEU A 91 -8.90 -5.00 4.14
C LEU A 91 -8.84 -4.38 5.54
N THR A 92 -8.26 -5.14 6.47
CA THR A 92 -8.00 -4.75 7.84
C THR A 92 -6.53 -5.01 8.21
N PHE A 93 -6.13 -4.73 9.44
CA PHE A 93 -4.79 -5.08 9.93
C PHE A 93 -4.52 -6.59 9.94
N ASP A 94 -5.54 -7.44 9.97
CA ASP A 94 -5.41 -8.90 9.88
C ASP A 94 -4.87 -9.36 8.51
N ASN A 95 -5.01 -8.52 7.50
CA ASN A 95 -4.48 -8.78 6.16
C ASN A 95 -3.01 -8.36 6.01
N VAL A 96 -2.44 -7.61 6.97
CA VAL A 96 -1.07 -7.11 6.89
C VAL A 96 -0.08 -8.22 7.17
N VAL A 97 0.88 -8.42 6.27
CA VAL A 97 1.90 -9.48 6.38
C VAL A 97 3.29 -8.91 6.67
N LYS A 98 3.52 -7.64 6.38
CA LYS A 98 4.80 -6.97 6.64
C LYS A 98 4.57 -5.52 7.00
N THR A 99 5.34 -5.02 7.97
CA THR A 99 5.45 -3.60 8.29
C THR A 99 6.91 -3.17 8.40
N THR A 100 7.19 -1.91 8.05
CA THR A 100 8.44 -1.23 8.36
C THR A 100 8.12 0.04 9.13
N ILE A 101 8.74 0.21 10.29
CA ILE A 101 8.61 1.39 11.14
C ILE A 101 9.91 2.18 11.10
N PHE A 102 9.81 3.44 10.74
CA PHE A 102 10.90 4.40 10.76
C PHE A 102 10.67 5.38 11.91
N LEU A 103 11.66 5.57 12.77
CA LEU A 103 11.63 6.49 13.91
C LEU A 103 12.79 7.48 13.79
N THR A 104 12.58 8.72 14.20
CA THR A 104 13.68 9.68 14.35
C THR A 104 14.46 9.50 15.64
N ASP A 105 13.84 8.82 16.63
CA ASP A 105 14.49 8.44 17.89
C ASP A 105 14.04 7.02 18.31
N LEU A 106 14.96 6.08 18.46
CA LEU A 106 14.67 4.74 18.99
C LEU A 106 14.33 4.75 20.50
N GLY A 107 14.55 5.84 21.21
CA GLY A 107 14.03 6.02 22.57
C GLY A 107 12.51 5.95 22.65
N ASP A 108 11.82 6.27 21.55
CA ASP A 108 10.35 6.17 21.43
C ASP A 108 9.84 4.75 21.17
N PHE A 109 10.75 3.78 20.93
CA PHE A 109 10.40 2.42 20.50
C PHE A 109 9.35 1.76 21.40
N GLN A 110 9.50 1.85 22.72
CA GLN A 110 8.58 1.18 23.63
C GLN A 110 7.15 1.73 23.51
N THR A 111 6.99 3.06 23.51
CA THR A 111 5.68 3.72 23.35
C THR A 111 5.03 3.36 22.02
N VAL A 112 5.80 3.42 20.93
CA VAL A 112 5.33 3.04 19.59
C VAL A 112 4.93 1.57 19.56
N ASN A 113 5.72 0.68 20.18
CA ASN A 113 5.48 -0.76 20.19
C ASN A 113 4.18 -1.13 20.94
N GLU A 114 3.90 -0.48 22.06
CA GLU A 114 2.66 -0.69 22.83
C GLU A 114 1.43 -0.28 22.02
N ILE A 115 1.47 0.87 21.37
CA ILE A 115 0.37 1.36 20.54
C ILE A 115 0.20 0.47 19.31
N TYR A 116 1.29 0.16 18.60
CA TYR A 116 1.29 -0.75 17.47
C TYR A 116 0.66 -2.11 17.83
N GLY A 117 1.02 -2.69 18.95
CA GLY A 117 0.47 -3.96 19.44
C GLY A 117 -1.05 -3.92 19.66
N SER A 118 -1.63 -2.76 19.91
CA SER A 118 -3.08 -2.62 20.05
C SER A 118 -3.86 -2.79 18.76
N TYR A 119 -3.22 -2.61 17.60
CA TYR A 119 -3.81 -2.80 16.27
C TYR A 119 -3.60 -4.22 15.73
N PHE A 120 -2.57 -4.96 16.19
CA PHE A 120 -2.23 -6.32 15.77
C PHE A 120 -2.41 -7.32 16.91
N LYS A 121 -3.67 -7.68 17.19
CA LYS A 121 -4.03 -8.44 18.41
C LYS A 121 -3.78 -9.94 18.33
N GLN A 122 -3.91 -10.57 17.15
CA GLN A 122 -3.90 -12.03 17.04
C GLN A 122 -2.70 -12.58 16.28
N ALA A 123 -2.39 -12.02 15.13
CA ALA A 123 -1.34 -12.50 14.24
C ALA A 123 -0.47 -11.33 13.77
N PRO A 124 0.50 -10.86 14.58
CA PRO A 124 1.33 -9.74 14.20
C PRO A 124 2.14 -10.06 12.93
N PRO A 125 2.27 -9.10 12.00
CA PRO A 125 3.05 -9.28 10.78
C PRO A 125 4.55 -9.33 11.06
N ALA A 126 5.32 -9.77 10.06
CA ALA A 126 6.77 -9.58 10.08
C ALA A 126 7.08 -8.07 10.12
N ARG A 127 8.02 -7.63 10.97
CA ARG A 127 8.33 -6.22 11.19
C ARG A 127 9.82 -5.94 11.16
N SER A 128 10.18 -4.76 10.65
CA SER A 128 11.47 -4.12 10.91
C SER A 128 11.23 -2.76 11.54
N THR A 129 12.07 -2.35 12.48
CA THR A 129 12.05 -1.01 13.08
C THR A 129 13.46 -0.45 13.05
N VAL A 130 13.61 0.74 12.48
CA VAL A 130 14.91 1.39 12.30
C VAL A 130 14.84 2.86 12.68
N GLN A 131 15.96 3.41 13.14
CA GLN A 131 16.11 4.83 13.31
C GLN A 131 16.61 5.45 12.01
N VAL A 132 16.08 6.62 11.67
CA VAL A 132 16.47 7.44 10.51
C VAL A 132 16.81 8.84 10.97
N SER A 133 17.62 9.54 10.19
CA SER A 133 18.06 10.90 10.53
C SER A 133 16.96 11.94 10.46
N ALA A 134 15.95 11.76 9.61
CA ALA A 134 14.81 12.65 9.49
C ALA A 134 13.66 11.94 8.72
N LEU A 135 12.44 12.43 8.92
CA LEU A 135 11.24 12.04 8.18
C LEU A 135 10.58 13.27 7.54
N PRO A 136 9.78 13.07 6.49
CA PRO A 136 9.10 14.17 5.81
C PRO A 136 8.28 15.03 6.77
N LYS A 137 8.26 16.35 6.54
CA LYS A 137 7.51 17.34 7.32
C LYS A 137 7.83 17.36 8.83
N GLY A 138 8.99 16.83 9.23
CA GLY A 138 9.37 16.75 10.64
C GLY A 138 8.55 15.76 11.46
N ALA A 139 8.01 14.73 10.83
CA ALA A 139 7.39 13.61 11.53
C ALA A 139 8.41 12.85 12.39
N ASN A 140 7.96 12.27 13.50
CA ASN A 140 8.80 11.45 14.37
C ASN A 140 8.64 9.96 14.10
N VAL A 141 7.59 9.56 13.38
CA VAL A 141 7.28 8.19 13.02
C VAL A 141 6.70 8.12 11.61
N GLU A 142 7.11 7.10 10.87
CA GLU A 142 6.52 6.70 9.59
C GLU A 142 6.37 5.19 9.59
N ILE A 143 5.26 4.68 9.03
CA ILE A 143 5.01 3.25 8.90
C ILE A 143 4.51 2.94 7.50
N GLU A 144 5.14 1.95 6.86
CA GLU A 144 4.65 1.34 5.63
C GLU A 144 4.18 -0.08 5.87
N VAL A 145 3.26 -0.59 5.04
CA VAL A 145 2.75 -1.94 5.17
C VAL A 145 2.59 -2.63 3.81
N ILE A 146 2.72 -3.97 3.84
CA ILE A 146 2.31 -4.86 2.76
C ILE A 146 1.17 -5.72 3.30
N ALA A 147 0.05 -5.78 2.58
CA ALA A 147 -1.10 -6.60 2.94
C ALA A 147 -1.45 -7.58 1.83
N VAL A 148 -2.13 -8.68 2.21
CA VAL A 148 -2.67 -9.67 1.28
C VAL A 148 -4.17 -9.43 1.15
N ALA A 149 -4.62 -9.08 -0.06
CA ALA A 149 -6.02 -9.04 -0.40
C ALA A 149 -6.55 -10.47 -0.61
N ASN A 150 -7.78 -10.72 -0.22
CA ASN A 150 -8.45 -11.96 -0.60
C ASN A 150 -8.43 -12.07 -2.13
N GLY A 151 -8.01 -13.22 -2.67
CA GLY A 151 -8.04 -13.45 -4.11
C GLY A 151 -9.48 -13.23 -4.61
N GLU A 152 -9.63 -12.56 -5.76
CA GLU A 152 -10.88 -12.69 -6.50
C GLU A 152 -11.06 -14.19 -6.73
N SER A 153 -12.15 -14.76 -6.21
CA SER A 153 -12.52 -16.13 -6.50
C SER A 153 -12.60 -16.23 -8.02
N SER A 154 -11.59 -16.88 -8.64
CA SER A 154 -11.70 -17.27 -10.03
C SER A 154 -12.95 -18.13 -10.11
N GLU A 155 -14.02 -17.61 -10.71
CA GLU A 155 -15.13 -18.44 -11.16
C GLU A 155 -14.50 -19.52 -12.01
N THR A 156 -14.44 -20.73 -11.45
CA THR A 156 -14.11 -21.93 -12.17
C THR A 156 -15.23 -22.08 -13.21
N THR A 157 -14.97 -21.67 -14.43
CA THR A 157 -15.81 -22.01 -15.57
C THR A 157 -15.78 -23.54 -15.63
N ALA A 158 -16.82 -24.17 -15.08
CA ALA A 158 -17.04 -25.58 -15.25
C ALA A 158 -17.21 -25.82 -16.75
N TYR A 159 -16.24 -26.45 -17.36
CA TYR A 159 -16.41 -27.03 -18.68
C TYR A 159 -17.46 -28.14 -18.54
N ASP A 160 -18.66 -27.85 -19.02
CA ASP A 160 -19.68 -28.87 -19.24
C ASP A 160 -19.19 -29.78 -20.37
N THR A 161 -18.74 -30.97 -19.99
CA THR A 161 -18.43 -32.07 -20.91
C THR A 161 -19.65 -32.98 -21.05
N SER A 162 -20.79 -32.42 -21.46
CA SER A 162 -21.97 -33.19 -21.88
C SER A 162 -22.10 -33.06 -23.39
N GLY A 163 -21.50 -34.06 -24.10
CA GLY A 163 -21.63 -34.20 -25.54
C GLY A 163 -21.12 -35.56 -25.98
#